data_8968967fd6fa296c007d8da6c530498c
#
_entry.id   8968967fd6fa296c007d8da6c530498c
#
_cell.length_a   1.000
_cell.length_b   1.000
_cell.length_c   1.000
_cell.angle_alpha   90.00
_cell.angle_beta   90.00
_cell.angle_gamma   90.00
#
_symmetry.space_group_name_H-M   'P 1'
#
loop_
_entity.id
_entity.type
_entity.pdbx_description
1 polymer ?
#
loop_
_entity_poly.entity_id
_entity_poly.type
_entity_poly.pdbx_seq_one_letter_code
_entity_poly.pdbx_strand_id
1 'polypeptide(L)'
;MKKRAVIALGHRALGTTLSEQKVAIKETAKSIADLIEEGYQIAITHSNAPQLGIIHTAMNEYGKTHDDYTSAPMSVCSAMSQAFVGYDLQRGIREELLNRGIYRSVSTILTEVVVDPYDEAFYTPTKIIGRYMTADEAAAERKKGNYVVEEPGKGFRRIVSAPNPGRIVELDAINALLDADQIVIACGGGGIPVMEQGNHLKGASAVIEKDFAAGRLAEEIDADLLLILTSVDQVFINHGTPEEEKLGEITVEQAKAYMEEGHFGVYNMYPKFKASVEFVEKRAGRSAIITSQDNVMDGVKGTAGTIIK
;
A
#
# COMPACT_ATOMS: atom_id res chain seq x y z
N MET A 1 27.51 -3.11 -1.35
CA MET A 1 26.37 -2.21 -1.03
C MET A 1 25.51 -2.90 0.02
N LYS A 2 24.85 -2.17 0.90
CA LYS A 2 23.82 -2.74 1.79
C LYS A 2 22.64 -3.23 0.96
N LYS A 3 21.98 -4.29 1.40
CA LYS A 3 20.75 -4.76 0.76
C LYS A 3 19.61 -3.76 1.01
N ARG A 4 18.78 -3.52 0.00
CA ARG A 4 17.58 -2.69 0.11
C ARG A 4 16.32 -3.55 0.23
N ALA A 5 15.41 -3.13 1.11
CA ALA A 5 14.11 -3.76 1.26
C ALA A 5 12.98 -2.73 1.19
N VAL A 6 11.91 -3.10 0.49
CA VAL A 6 10.62 -2.40 0.59
C VAL A 6 9.68 -3.20 1.48
N ILE A 7 9.11 -2.54 2.48
CA ILE A 7 8.12 -3.12 3.39
C ILE A 7 6.75 -2.53 3.08
N ALA A 8 5.83 -3.36 2.63
CA ALA A 8 4.45 -2.97 2.35
C ALA A 8 3.55 -3.31 3.55
N LEU A 9 3.23 -2.32 4.37
CA LEU A 9 2.39 -2.48 5.56
C LEU A 9 0.92 -2.61 5.18
N GLY A 10 0.31 -3.74 5.53
CA GLY A 10 -1.12 -3.97 5.40
C GLY A 10 -1.94 -3.24 6.47
N HIS A 11 -3.26 -3.31 6.36
CA HIS A 11 -4.18 -2.63 7.28
C HIS A 11 -4.01 -3.06 8.75
N ARG A 12 -3.74 -4.35 9.01
CA ARG A 12 -3.51 -4.87 10.37
C ARG A 12 -2.31 -4.24 11.07
N ALA A 13 -1.26 -3.91 10.33
CA ALA A 13 -0.06 -3.28 10.85
C ALA A 13 -0.29 -1.81 11.31
N LEU A 14 -1.48 -1.25 11.03
CA LEU A 14 -1.79 0.16 11.26
C LEU A 14 -3.04 0.39 12.12
N GLY A 15 -3.94 -0.61 12.27
CA GLY A 15 -5.24 -0.41 12.91
C GLY A 15 -6.20 0.49 12.11
N THR A 16 -7.42 0.62 12.60
CA THR A 16 -8.50 1.41 11.95
C THR A 16 -8.74 2.73 12.64
N THR A 17 -8.71 2.75 13.95
CA THR A 17 -8.89 3.95 14.79
C THR A 17 -7.54 4.52 15.20
N LEU A 18 -7.51 5.80 15.62
CA LEU A 18 -6.30 6.43 16.15
C LEU A 18 -5.69 5.67 17.34
N SER A 19 -6.52 5.10 18.20
CA SER A 19 -6.05 4.34 19.37
C SER A 19 -5.42 3.02 18.95
N GLU A 20 -6.07 2.30 18.02
CA GLU A 20 -5.53 1.06 17.45
C GLU A 20 -4.24 1.33 16.65
N GLN A 21 -4.19 2.42 15.87
CA GLN A 21 -3.01 2.82 15.11
C GLN A 21 -1.79 3.01 15.99
N LYS A 22 -1.94 3.68 17.14
CA LYS A 22 -0.83 3.86 18.09
C LYS A 22 -0.30 2.55 18.66
N VAL A 23 -1.18 1.58 18.92
CA VAL A 23 -0.77 0.25 19.43
C VAL A 23 -0.10 -0.55 18.31
N ALA A 24 -0.73 -0.63 17.15
CA ALA A 24 -0.23 -1.40 16.02
C ALA A 24 1.14 -0.91 15.53
N ILE A 25 1.35 0.41 15.50
CA ILE A 25 2.63 1.01 15.08
C ILE A 25 3.77 0.64 16.03
N LYS A 26 3.53 0.49 17.33
CA LYS A 26 4.59 0.07 18.27
C LYS A 26 5.10 -1.33 17.93
N GLU A 27 4.20 -2.26 17.62
CA GLU A 27 4.59 -3.62 17.23
C GLU A 27 5.25 -3.62 15.83
N THR A 28 4.69 -2.87 14.88
CA THR A 28 5.27 -2.70 13.55
C THR A 28 6.69 -2.12 13.61
N ALA A 29 6.93 -1.14 14.48
CA ALA A 29 8.24 -0.52 14.66
C ALA A 29 9.30 -1.51 15.13
N LYS A 30 8.96 -2.49 15.98
CA LYS A 30 9.88 -3.55 16.42
C LYS A 30 10.36 -4.39 15.24
N SER A 31 9.42 -4.90 14.42
CA SER A 31 9.76 -5.71 13.26
C SER A 31 10.60 -4.94 12.22
N ILE A 32 10.34 -3.63 12.06
CA ILE A 32 11.16 -2.77 11.19
C ILE A 32 12.56 -2.58 11.79
N ALA A 33 12.67 -2.37 13.10
CA ALA A 33 13.96 -2.22 13.77
C ALA A 33 14.80 -3.50 13.68
N ASP A 34 14.18 -4.68 13.78
CA ASP A 34 14.87 -5.97 13.59
C ASP A 34 15.52 -6.06 12.20
N LEU A 35 14.81 -5.67 11.14
CA LEU A 35 15.36 -5.63 9.78
C LEU A 35 16.49 -4.60 9.61
N ILE A 36 16.43 -3.50 10.33
CA ILE A 36 17.49 -2.48 10.33
C ILE A 36 18.75 -3.02 11.01
N GLU A 37 18.61 -3.79 12.08
CA GLU A 37 19.73 -4.46 12.77
C GLU A 37 20.37 -5.54 11.89
N GLU A 38 19.61 -6.21 11.02
CA GLU A 38 20.11 -7.12 9.98
C GLU A 38 20.84 -6.39 8.83
N GLY A 39 20.89 -5.07 8.87
CA GLY A 39 21.67 -4.24 7.94
C GLY A 39 20.97 -3.80 6.67
N TYR A 40 19.66 -3.95 6.56
CA TYR A 40 18.90 -3.46 5.42
C TYR A 40 18.78 -1.93 5.39
N GLN A 41 18.82 -1.36 4.19
CA GLN A 41 18.27 -0.02 3.91
C GLN A 41 16.78 -0.18 3.59
N ILE A 42 15.93 0.58 4.28
CA ILE A 42 14.49 0.29 4.28
C ILE A 42 13.69 1.47 3.73
N ALA A 43 12.86 1.17 2.71
CA ALA A 43 11.73 1.99 2.32
C ALA A 43 10.42 1.31 2.77
N ILE A 44 9.46 2.10 3.24
CA ILE A 44 8.20 1.62 3.79
C ILE A 44 7.07 2.25 3.00
N THR A 45 6.13 1.43 2.53
CA THR A 45 4.82 1.89 2.09
C THR A 45 3.74 1.35 3.02
N HIS A 46 2.58 1.99 3.07
CA HIS A 46 1.54 1.65 4.01
C HIS A 46 0.14 1.74 3.42
N SER A 47 -0.81 1.02 3.97
CA SER A 47 -2.24 1.18 3.70
C SER A 47 -2.75 2.50 4.29
N ASN A 48 -3.79 3.08 3.68
CA ASN A 48 -4.40 4.33 4.15
C ASN A 48 -5.93 4.34 4.00
N ALA A 49 -6.55 3.25 3.58
CA ALA A 49 -7.97 3.25 3.17
C ALA A 49 -8.95 3.81 4.23
N PRO A 50 -8.85 3.48 5.54
CA PRO A 50 -9.70 4.09 6.56
C PRO A 50 -9.44 5.60 6.71
N GLN A 51 -8.18 6.01 6.75
CA GLN A 51 -7.78 7.41 6.95
C GLN A 51 -8.21 8.27 5.76
N LEU A 52 -7.99 7.79 4.54
CA LEU A 52 -8.48 8.43 3.32
C LEU A 52 -10.00 8.58 3.34
N GLY A 53 -10.73 7.53 3.74
CA GLY A 53 -12.19 7.55 3.86
C GLY A 53 -12.70 8.59 4.86
N ILE A 54 -12.07 8.68 6.03
CA ILE A 54 -12.41 9.67 7.07
C ILE A 54 -12.14 11.08 6.55
N ILE A 55 -10.96 11.35 6.01
CA ILE A 55 -10.56 12.66 5.48
C ILE A 55 -11.53 13.09 4.38
N HIS A 56 -11.73 12.23 3.38
CA HIS A 56 -12.62 12.53 2.26
C HIS A 56 -14.06 12.82 2.73
N THR A 57 -14.57 12.03 3.68
CA THR A 57 -15.91 12.24 4.22
C THR A 57 -16.00 13.56 4.99
N ALA A 58 -15.06 13.86 5.89
CA ALA A 58 -15.05 15.08 6.67
C ALA A 58 -14.97 16.33 5.79
N MET A 59 -14.09 16.33 4.77
CA MET A 59 -13.95 17.45 3.85
C MET A 59 -15.22 17.66 3.01
N ASN A 60 -15.89 16.60 2.57
CA ASN A 60 -17.14 16.72 1.82
C ASN A 60 -18.31 17.15 2.71
N GLU A 61 -18.42 16.66 3.95
CA GLU A 61 -19.48 17.08 4.87
C GLU A 61 -19.33 18.56 5.25
N TYR A 62 -18.11 19.02 5.50
CA TYR A 62 -17.84 20.43 5.75
C TYR A 62 -18.27 21.31 4.56
N GLY A 63 -17.90 20.90 3.33
CA GLY A 63 -18.27 21.62 2.11
C GLY A 63 -19.77 21.70 1.82
N LYS A 64 -20.61 20.82 2.40
CA LYS A 64 -22.07 20.89 2.24
C LYS A 64 -22.71 22.06 2.99
N THR A 65 -22.06 22.54 4.04
CA THR A 65 -22.58 23.56 4.96
C THR A 65 -21.84 24.91 4.84
N HIS A 66 -20.83 24.99 3.97
CA HIS A 66 -19.99 26.16 3.79
C HIS A 66 -19.81 26.44 2.30
N ASP A 67 -20.60 27.39 1.77
CA ASP A 67 -20.64 27.70 0.33
C ASP A 67 -19.32 28.29 -0.22
N ASP A 68 -18.48 28.85 0.65
CA ASP A 68 -17.15 29.39 0.36
C ASP A 68 -16.05 28.31 0.32
N TYR A 69 -16.40 27.04 0.61
CA TYR A 69 -15.46 25.94 0.63
C TYR A 69 -15.68 24.95 -0.54
N THR A 70 -14.61 24.65 -1.23
CA THR A 70 -14.62 23.63 -2.28
C THR A 70 -14.20 22.26 -1.70
N SER A 71 -14.99 21.22 -1.99
CA SER A 71 -14.62 19.85 -1.60
C SER A 71 -13.22 19.48 -2.07
N ALA A 72 -12.43 18.88 -1.20
CA ALA A 72 -11.05 18.51 -1.53
C ALA A 72 -11.04 17.40 -2.59
N PRO A 73 -10.22 17.53 -3.66
CA PRO A 73 -10.00 16.46 -4.61
C PRO A 73 -9.42 15.20 -3.96
N MET A 74 -9.64 14.05 -4.59
CA MET A 74 -9.15 12.75 -4.07
C MET A 74 -7.63 12.74 -3.90
N SER A 75 -6.88 13.37 -4.81
CA SER A 75 -5.42 13.51 -4.73
C SER A 75 -4.97 14.26 -3.47
N VAL A 76 -5.68 15.35 -3.11
CA VAL A 76 -5.42 16.11 -1.88
C VAL A 76 -5.72 15.27 -0.64
N CYS A 77 -6.85 14.53 -0.64
CA CYS A 77 -7.17 13.62 0.46
C CYS A 77 -6.13 12.48 0.58
N SER A 78 -5.60 11.99 -0.55
CA SER A 78 -4.50 11.01 -0.57
C SER A 78 -3.23 11.58 0.07
N ALA A 79 -2.83 12.82 -0.29
CA ALA A 79 -1.68 13.50 0.33
C ALA A 79 -1.87 13.67 1.84
N MET A 80 -3.03 14.14 2.28
CA MET A 80 -3.35 14.26 3.71
C MET A 80 -3.28 12.92 4.44
N SER A 81 -3.74 11.84 3.80
CA SER A 81 -3.68 10.49 4.39
C SER A 81 -2.27 9.94 4.50
N GLN A 82 -1.38 10.27 3.56
CA GLN A 82 0.05 9.94 3.66
C GLN A 82 0.68 10.62 4.87
N ALA A 83 0.41 11.90 5.06
CA ALA A 83 0.91 12.63 6.23
C ALA A 83 0.31 12.09 7.54
N PHE A 84 -0.98 11.74 7.55
CA PHE A 84 -1.67 11.22 8.73
C PHE A 84 -1.05 9.91 9.24
N VAL A 85 -0.87 8.93 8.37
CA VAL A 85 -0.28 7.63 8.73
C VAL A 85 1.24 7.75 8.88
N GLY A 86 1.89 8.44 7.96
CA GLY A 86 3.35 8.62 7.94
C GLY A 86 3.87 9.33 9.19
N TYR A 87 3.15 10.31 9.72
CA TYR A 87 3.50 11.00 10.95
C TYR A 87 3.61 10.06 12.15
N ASP A 88 2.61 9.19 12.33
CA ASP A 88 2.62 8.25 13.45
C ASP A 88 3.67 7.14 13.26
N LEU A 89 3.82 6.60 12.03
CA LEU A 89 4.87 5.62 11.70
C LEU A 89 6.26 6.20 11.94
N GLN A 90 6.52 7.40 11.44
CA GLN A 90 7.81 8.08 11.60
C GLN A 90 8.18 8.23 13.08
N ARG A 91 7.23 8.59 13.92
CA ARG A 91 7.43 8.74 15.37
C ARG A 91 7.67 7.41 16.05
N GLY A 92 6.82 6.42 15.76
CA GLY A 92 6.91 5.10 16.41
C GLY A 92 8.21 4.37 16.05
N ILE A 93 8.60 4.38 14.77
CA ILE A 93 9.87 3.78 14.34
C ILE A 93 11.06 4.50 14.96
N ARG A 94 11.07 5.84 14.96
CA ARG A 94 12.15 6.61 15.59
C ARG A 94 12.27 6.31 17.09
N GLU A 95 11.16 6.22 17.81
CA GLU A 95 11.13 5.87 19.23
C GLU A 95 11.76 4.49 19.47
N GLU A 96 11.37 3.48 18.69
CA GLU A 96 11.91 2.12 18.81
C GLU A 96 13.41 2.07 18.50
N LEU A 97 13.85 2.76 17.43
CA LEU A 97 15.28 2.84 17.09
C LEU A 97 16.10 3.48 18.21
N LEU A 98 15.62 4.57 18.81
CA LEU A 98 16.30 5.22 19.92
C LEU A 98 16.35 4.31 21.15
N ASN A 99 15.31 3.55 21.46
CA ASN A 99 15.29 2.56 22.53
C ASN A 99 16.37 1.48 22.36
N ARG A 100 16.73 1.16 21.09
CA ARG A 100 17.82 0.23 20.74
C ARG A 100 19.20 0.89 20.58
N GLY A 101 19.31 2.19 20.80
CA GLY A 101 20.55 2.94 20.59
C GLY A 101 20.90 3.17 19.12
N ILE A 102 19.95 3.06 18.22
CA ILE A 102 20.14 3.27 16.78
C ILE A 102 19.75 4.70 16.40
N TYR A 103 20.72 5.48 15.95
CA TYR A 103 20.53 6.90 15.58
C TYR A 103 20.39 7.05 14.08
N ARG A 104 19.20 6.72 13.53
CA ARG A 104 18.84 6.91 12.13
C ARG A 104 17.60 7.79 12.01
N SER A 105 17.61 8.69 11.03
CA SER A 105 16.44 9.49 10.71
C SER A 105 15.38 8.65 10.03
N VAL A 106 14.12 8.93 10.33
CA VAL A 106 12.95 8.38 9.66
C VAL A 106 12.20 9.55 9.03
N SER A 107 11.97 9.52 7.74
CA SER A 107 11.35 10.61 6.99
C SER A 107 10.17 10.12 6.17
N THR A 108 9.06 10.85 6.27
CA THR A 108 7.88 10.63 5.41
C THR A 108 7.94 11.58 4.22
N ILE A 109 7.87 11.04 3.02
CA ILE A 109 7.82 11.81 1.76
C ILE A 109 6.41 11.73 1.21
N LEU A 110 5.78 12.88 0.98
CA LEU A 110 4.59 12.94 0.14
C LEU A 110 4.98 12.51 -1.26
N THR A 111 4.37 11.43 -1.73
CA THR A 111 4.83 10.77 -2.96
C THR A 111 3.73 10.77 -4.00
N GLU A 112 4.01 11.41 -5.13
CA GLU A 112 3.19 11.38 -6.33
C GLU A 112 3.59 10.19 -7.21
N VAL A 113 2.59 9.53 -7.78
CA VAL A 113 2.79 8.41 -8.71
C VAL A 113 2.03 8.70 -10.00
N VAL A 114 2.77 8.76 -11.09
CA VAL A 114 2.19 9.00 -12.42
C VAL A 114 1.34 7.81 -12.82
N VAL A 115 0.17 8.06 -13.38
CA VAL A 115 -0.73 7.06 -13.94
C VAL A 115 -1.01 7.40 -15.40
N ASP A 116 -1.18 6.35 -16.21
CA ASP A 116 -1.56 6.51 -17.60
C ASP A 116 -3.03 7.00 -17.68
N PRO A 117 -3.33 8.17 -18.30
CA PRO A 117 -4.68 8.67 -18.45
C PRO A 117 -5.58 7.75 -19.31
N TYR A 118 -4.99 6.83 -20.08
CA TYR A 118 -5.68 5.86 -20.93
C TYR A 118 -5.78 4.48 -20.28
N ASP A 119 -5.36 4.29 -19.02
CA ASP A 119 -5.53 3.03 -18.31
C ASP A 119 -7.01 2.61 -18.29
N GLU A 120 -7.30 1.36 -18.59
CA GLU A 120 -8.67 0.81 -18.65
C GLU A 120 -9.43 0.98 -17.32
N ALA A 121 -8.71 1.06 -16.21
CA ALA A 121 -9.30 1.30 -14.89
C ALA A 121 -10.08 2.62 -14.81
N PHE A 122 -9.81 3.61 -15.66
CA PHE A 122 -10.59 4.85 -15.71
C PHE A 122 -11.96 4.66 -16.35
N TYR A 123 -12.10 3.65 -17.22
CA TYR A 123 -13.37 3.32 -17.87
C TYR A 123 -14.17 2.27 -17.10
N THR A 124 -13.48 1.46 -16.28
CA THR A 124 -14.11 0.40 -15.47
C THR A 124 -13.64 0.49 -14.03
N PRO A 125 -14.15 1.46 -13.23
CA PRO A 125 -13.79 1.60 -11.83
C PRO A 125 -14.20 0.37 -11.02
N THR A 126 -13.29 -0.10 -10.15
CA THR A 126 -13.49 -1.31 -9.36
C THR A 126 -13.16 -1.15 -7.88
N LYS A 127 -12.40 -0.11 -7.51
CA LYS A 127 -11.92 0.04 -6.13
C LYS A 127 -12.97 0.66 -5.23
N ILE A 128 -13.43 -0.11 -4.27
CA ILE A 128 -14.41 0.34 -3.27
C ILE A 128 -13.71 1.27 -2.25
N ILE A 129 -14.32 2.43 -2.00
CA ILE A 129 -13.86 3.40 -1.01
C ILE A 129 -15.00 3.92 -0.13
N GLY A 130 -14.64 4.54 0.99
CA GLY A 130 -15.56 5.27 1.86
C GLY A 130 -16.53 4.37 2.64
N ARG A 131 -17.54 5.02 3.26
CA ARG A 131 -18.58 4.38 4.06
C ARG A 131 -19.74 3.83 3.23
N TYR A 132 -20.58 3.04 3.86
CA TYR A 132 -21.88 2.70 3.28
C TYR A 132 -22.79 3.92 3.22
N MET A 133 -23.57 4.01 2.16
CA MET A 133 -24.52 5.07 1.86
C MET A 133 -25.94 4.50 1.73
N THR A 134 -26.92 5.34 2.00
CA THR A 134 -28.33 5.06 1.68
C THR A 134 -28.56 5.17 0.16
N ALA A 135 -29.74 4.74 -0.31
CA ALA A 135 -30.11 4.87 -1.73
C ALA A 135 -30.17 6.35 -2.18
N ASP A 136 -30.64 7.25 -1.34
CA ASP A 136 -30.72 8.69 -1.63
C ASP A 136 -29.34 9.32 -1.73
N GLU A 137 -28.42 8.97 -0.81
CA GLU A 137 -27.03 9.41 -0.85
C GLU A 137 -26.32 8.89 -2.10
N ALA A 138 -26.55 7.63 -2.46
CA ALA A 138 -26.01 7.01 -3.67
C ALA A 138 -26.52 7.70 -4.94
N ALA A 139 -27.81 8.05 -4.98
CA ALA A 139 -28.39 8.82 -6.09
C ALA A 139 -27.78 10.22 -6.22
N ALA A 140 -27.50 10.88 -5.08
CA ALA A 140 -26.82 12.17 -5.06
C ALA A 140 -25.38 12.08 -5.57
N GLU A 141 -24.64 11.04 -5.20
CA GLU A 141 -23.28 10.81 -5.70
C GLU A 141 -23.26 10.50 -7.21
N ARG A 142 -24.19 9.70 -7.70
CA ARG A 142 -24.34 9.45 -9.17
C ARG A 142 -24.63 10.73 -9.95
N LYS A 143 -25.46 11.64 -9.41
CA LYS A 143 -25.73 12.96 -10.05
C LYS A 143 -24.48 13.84 -10.15
N LYS A 144 -23.49 13.65 -9.28
CA LYS A 144 -22.17 14.32 -9.34
C LYS A 144 -21.19 13.64 -10.33
N GLY A 145 -21.61 12.55 -11.00
CA GLY A 145 -20.76 11.76 -11.88
C GLY A 145 -19.91 10.72 -11.18
N ASN A 146 -20.15 10.45 -9.89
CA ASN A 146 -19.42 9.41 -9.15
C ASN A 146 -20.01 8.02 -9.39
N TYR A 147 -19.15 7.02 -9.48
CA TYR A 147 -19.56 5.63 -9.57
C TYR A 147 -19.94 5.07 -8.20
N VAL A 148 -21.00 4.28 -8.15
CA VAL A 148 -21.53 3.69 -6.93
C VAL A 148 -21.99 2.26 -7.21
N VAL A 149 -21.57 1.33 -6.35
CA VAL A 149 -21.97 -0.07 -6.36
C VAL A 149 -22.90 -0.36 -5.18
N GLU A 150 -23.87 -1.23 -5.37
CA GLU A 150 -24.71 -1.78 -4.31
C GLU A 150 -24.07 -3.06 -3.76
N GLU A 151 -23.97 -3.15 -2.45
CA GLU A 151 -23.67 -4.39 -1.73
C GLU A 151 -24.97 -4.90 -1.09
N PRO A 152 -25.53 -6.02 -1.58
CA PRO A 152 -26.81 -6.53 -1.11
C PRO A 152 -26.85 -6.71 0.42
N GLY A 153 -27.89 -6.14 1.05
CA GLY A 153 -28.09 -6.19 2.49
C GLY A 153 -27.23 -5.22 3.32
N LYS A 154 -26.31 -4.46 2.70
CA LYS A 154 -25.44 -3.51 3.41
C LYS A 154 -25.61 -2.07 2.96
N GLY A 155 -26.11 -1.83 1.74
CA GLY A 155 -26.27 -0.50 1.15
C GLY A 155 -25.33 -0.24 -0.02
N PHE A 156 -24.98 1.02 -0.23
CA PHE A 156 -24.23 1.47 -1.39
C PHE A 156 -22.83 1.94 -0.99
N ARG A 157 -21.84 1.73 -1.85
CA ARG A 157 -20.49 2.25 -1.68
C ARG A 157 -19.99 2.93 -2.94
N ARG A 158 -19.16 3.94 -2.75
CA ARG A 158 -18.48 4.59 -3.86
C ARG A 158 -17.38 3.66 -4.38
N ILE A 159 -17.23 3.63 -5.71
CA ILE A 159 -16.10 2.99 -6.38
C ILE A 159 -15.33 4.03 -7.17
N VAL A 160 -14.02 3.84 -7.26
CA VAL A 160 -13.11 4.71 -7.99
C VAL A 160 -12.19 3.88 -8.88
N SER A 161 -11.59 4.53 -9.84
CA SER A 161 -10.57 3.95 -10.71
C SER A 161 -9.35 3.54 -9.90
N ALA A 162 -8.72 2.43 -10.29
CA ALA A 162 -7.49 1.93 -9.68
C ALA A 162 -6.46 1.63 -10.78
N PRO A 163 -5.90 2.67 -11.43
CA PRO A 163 -4.91 2.49 -12.49
C PRO A 163 -3.62 1.91 -11.95
N ASN A 164 -2.83 1.31 -12.85
CA ASN A 164 -1.52 0.79 -12.54
C ASN A 164 -0.54 1.94 -12.22
N PRO A 165 0.39 1.75 -11.27
CA PRO A 165 1.41 2.74 -10.97
C PRO A 165 2.44 2.82 -12.09
N GLY A 166 2.68 4.03 -12.57
CA GLY A 166 3.79 4.36 -13.46
C GLY A 166 5.02 4.83 -12.66
N ARG A 167 5.64 5.91 -13.10
CA ARG A 167 6.83 6.51 -12.49
C ARG A 167 6.53 7.14 -11.13
N ILE A 168 7.44 6.95 -10.16
CA ILE A 168 7.42 7.65 -8.88
C ILE A 168 8.12 8.99 -9.05
N VAL A 169 7.44 10.09 -8.72
CA VAL A 169 7.94 11.45 -8.98
C VAL A 169 9.12 11.78 -8.06
N GLU A 170 9.02 11.47 -6.77
CA GLU A 170 10.04 11.78 -5.76
C GLU A 170 11.14 10.72 -5.63
N LEU A 171 11.36 9.91 -6.66
CA LEU A 171 12.32 8.79 -6.63
C LEU A 171 13.74 9.22 -6.27
N ASP A 172 14.20 10.36 -6.81
CA ASP A 172 15.55 10.87 -6.54
C ASP A 172 15.74 11.25 -5.06
N ALA A 173 14.71 11.86 -4.45
CA ALA A 173 14.72 12.18 -3.03
C ALA A 173 14.71 10.92 -2.16
N ILE A 174 13.91 9.92 -2.54
CA ILE A 174 13.85 8.62 -1.86
C ILE A 174 15.23 7.94 -1.90
N ASN A 175 15.86 7.87 -3.08
CA ASN A 175 17.19 7.27 -3.24
C ASN A 175 18.24 8.04 -2.43
N ALA A 176 18.25 9.36 -2.46
CA ALA A 176 19.21 10.18 -1.71
C ALA A 176 19.14 9.92 -0.19
N LEU A 177 17.93 9.75 0.35
CA LEU A 177 17.74 9.42 1.77
C LEU A 177 18.19 7.99 2.10
N LEU A 178 17.89 7.02 1.25
CA LEU A 178 18.35 5.64 1.40
C LEU A 178 19.89 5.56 1.33
N ASP A 179 20.52 6.27 0.38
CA ASP A 179 21.98 6.35 0.26
C ASP A 179 22.64 6.98 1.50
N ALA A 180 21.94 7.92 2.15
CA ALA A 180 22.34 8.48 3.44
C ALA A 180 21.99 7.58 4.64
N ASP A 181 21.59 6.32 4.39
CA ASP A 181 21.24 5.32 5.42
C ASP A 181 20.05 5.74 6.30
N GLN A 182 19.14 6.55 5.77
CA GLN A 182 17.90 6.93 6.45
C GLN A 182 16.77 5.97 6.11
N ILE A 183 15.78 5.89 6.98
CA ILE A 183 14.55 5.13 6.75
C ILE A 183 13.54 6.03 6.06
N VAL A 184 12.95 5.56 4.97
CA VAL A 184 12.03 6.35 4.14
C VAL A 184 10.64 5.75 4.16
N ILE A 185 9.62 6.57 4.45
CA ILE A 185 8.22 6.21 4.29
C ILE A 185 7.74 6.92 3.02
N ALA A 186 7.37 6.17 1.99
CA ALA A 186 7.02 6.67 0.67
C ALA A 186 5.86 5.89 0.05
N CYS A 187 5.22 6.42 -0.97
CA CYS A 187 4.10 5.79 -1.68
C CYS A 187 2.96 5.32 -0.78
N GLY A 188 2.72 6.00 0.34
CA GLY A 188 1.63 5.68 1.26
C GLY A 188 0.29 5.64 0.54
N GLY A 189 -0.51 4.58 0.80
CA GLY A 189 -1.79 4.35 0.14
C GLY A 189 -1.74 4.07 -1.35
N GLY A 190 -0.55 3.75 -1.89
CA GLY A 190 -0.31 3.58 -3.31
C GLY A 190 0.29 4.81 -4.00
N GLY A 191 0.52 5.90 -3.25
CA GLY A 191 0.93 7.19 -3.78
C GLY A 191 -0.25 8.13 -4.09
N ILE A 192 0.07 9.37 -4.39
CA ILE A 192 -0.89 10.37 -4.88
C ILE A 192 -0.96 10.21 -6.40
N PRO A 193 -2.09 9.74 -6.97
CA PRO A 193 -2.17 9.52 -8.40
C PRO A 193 -2.21 10.85 -9.16
N VAL A 194 -1.29 11.01 -10.12
CA VAL A 194 -1.17 12.21 -10.96
C VAL A 194 -1.06 11.84 -12.44
N MET A 195 -1.58 12.71 -13.30
CA MET A 195 -1.46 12.61 -14.76
C MET A 195 -0.53 13.70 -15.27
N GLU A 196 0.37 13.36 -16.20
CA GLU A 196 1.24 14.32 -16.85
C GLU A 196 0.47 15.12 -17.92
N GLN A 197 0.54 16.46 -17.82
CA GLN A 197 -0.01 17.38 -18.81
C GLN A 197 1.05 18.42 -19.15
N GLY A 198 1.94 18.09 -20.10
CA GLY A 198 3.12 18.90 -20.36
C GLY A 198 4.03 18.97 -19.14
N ASN A 199 4.31 20.16 -18.64
CA ASN A 199 5.13 20.38 -17.43
C ASN A 199 4.31 20.41 -16.13
N HIS A 200 3.03 20.10 -16.19
CA HIS A 200 2.13 20.12 -15.04
C HIS A 200 1.69 18.71 -14.66
N LEU A 201 1.70 18.43 -13.36
CA LEU A 201 1.13 17.21 -12.79
C LEU A 201 -0.28 17.52 -12.26
N LYS A 202 -1.28 16.89 -12.84
CA LYS A 202 -2.68 17.04 -12.43
C LYS A 202 -3.12 15.85 -11.60
N GLY A 203 -3.61 16.11 -10.38
CA GLY A 203 -4.16 15.05 -9.53
C GLY A 203 -5.29 14.28 -10.22
N ALA A 204 -5.22 12.95 -10.19
CA ALA A 204 -6.24 12.08 -10.75
C ALA A 204 -7.32 11.73 -9.70
N SER A 205 -8.57 11.58 -10.15
CA SER A 205 -9.67 11.08 -9.31
C SER A 205 -9.64 9.54 -9.25
N ALA A 206 -8.58 9.01 -8.68
CA ALA A 206 -8.27 7.58 -8.63
C ALA A 206 -7.60 7.23 -7.31
N VAL A 207 -7.40 5.95 -7.06
CA VAL A 207 -6.48 5.42 -6.04
C VAL A 207 -5.61 4.34 -6.68
N ILE A 208 -4.37 4.22 -6.26
CA ILE A 208 -3.48 3.17 -6.76
C ILE A 208 -3.48 2.00 -5.77
N GLU A 209 -3.45 0.78 -6.28
CA GLU A 209 -3.32 -0.40 -5.42
C GLU A 209 -1.95 -0.39 -4.73
N LYS A 210 -1.98 -0.38 -3.39
CA LYS A 210 -0.78 -0.26 -2.56
C LYS A 210 0.29 -1.31 -2.89
N ASP A 211 -0.13 -2.53 -3.14
CA ASP A 211 0.81 -3.63 -3.37
C ASP A 211 1.52 -3.47 -4.73
N PHE A 212 0.83 -2.96 -5.76
CA PHE A 212 1.46 -2.61 -7.03
C PHE A 212 2.43 -1.43 -6.89
N ALA A 213 2.05 -0.40 -6.13
CA ALA A 213 2.94 0.72 -5.84
C ALA A 213 4.17 0.28 -5.02
N ALA A 214 4.02 -0.69 -4.10
CA ALA A 214 5.13 -1.28 -3.36
C ALA A 214 6.10 -2.03 -4.27
N GLY A 215 5.57 -2.83 -5.21
CA GLY A 215 6.37 -3.51 -6.24
C GLY A 215 7.11 -2.51 -7.12
N ARG A 216 6.42 -1.45 -7.57
CA ARG A 216 7.02 -0.39 -8.38
C ARG A 216 8.12 0.36 -7.62
N LEU A 217 7.88 0.72 -6.36
CA LEU A 217 8.91 1.33 -5.51
C LEU A 217 10.12 0.41 -5.36
N ALA A 218 9.90 -0.87 -5.09
CA ALA A 218 10.97 -1.85 -4.94
C ALA A 218 11.80 -2.02 -6.24
N GLU A 219 11.13 -1.99 -7.39
CA GLU A 219 11.79 -2.02 -8.68
C GLU A 219 12.65 -0.76 -8.90
N GLU A 220 12.10 0.44 -8.69
CA GLU A 220 12.76 1.73 -9.00
C GLU A 220 13.90 2.07 -8.05
N ILE A 221 13.85 1.65 -6.78
CA ILE A 221 15.00 1.80 -5.85
C ILE A 221 16.01 0.66 -5.93
N ASP A 222 15.83 -0.26 -6.88
CA ASP A 222 16.63 -1.47 -7.05
C ASP A 222 16.76 -2.32 -5.79
N ALA A 223 15.61 -2.57 -5.11
CA ALA A 223 15.56 -3.37 -3.90
C ALA A 223 15.92 -4.86 -4.16
N ASP A 224 16.43 -5.51 -3.12
CA ASP A 224 16.72 -6.95 -3.11
C ASP A 224 15.53 -7.75 -2.55
N LEU A 225 14.71 -7.11 -1.71
CA LEU A 225 13.60 -7.73 -1.01
C LEU A 225 12.34 -6.86 -1.09
N LEU A 226 11.23 -7.48 -1.47
CA LEU A 226 9.89 -6.95 -1.28
C LEU A 226 9.18 -7.75 -0.18
N LEU A 227 8.90 -7.13 0.96
CA LEU A 227 8.22 -7.75 2.10
C LEU A 227 6.80 -7.22 2.19
N ILE A 228 5.80 -8.05 1.94
CA ILE A 228 4.39 -7.69 2.02
C ILE A 228 3.80 -8.25 3.31
N LEU A 229 3.48 -7.36 4.26
CA LEU A 229 2.86 -7.73 5.53
C LEU A 229 1.34 -7.73 5.40
N THR A 230 0.75 -8.86 5.77
CA THR A 230 -0.69 -9.13 5.66
C THR A 230 -1.23 -9.80 6.92
N SER A 231 -2.47 -10.26 6.88
CA SER A 231 -3.15 -10.88 8.03
C SER A 231 -2.92 -12.38 8.16
N VAL A 232 -2.24 -13.00 7.21
CA VAL A 232 -1.96 -14.43 7.19
C VAL A 232 -0.46 -14.69 7.23
N ASP A 233 -0.07 -15.79 7.87
CA ASP A 233 1.34 -16.15 8.00
C ASP A 233 1.93 -16.67 6.69
N GLN A 234 1.11 -17.34 5.88
CA GLN A 234 1.45 -17.86 4.56
C GLN A 234 0.27 -17.72 3.60
N VAL A 235 0.54 -17.76 2.32
CA VAL A 235 -0.49 -17.80 1.28
C VAL A 235 -0.97 -19.25 1.12
N PHE A 236 -2.25 -19.41 0.78
CA PHE A 236 -2.87 -20.71 0.55
C PHE A 236 -3.35 -20.80 -0.89
N ILE A 237 -3.23 -21.98 -1.48
CA ILE A 237 -4.02 -22.41 -2.64
C ILE A 237 -5.21 -23.22 -2.16
N ASN A 238 -6.25 -23.32 -2.98
CA ASN A 238 -7.51 -24.01 -2.64
C ASN A 238 -8.13 -23.56 -1.31
N HIS A 239 -7.96 -22.29 -0.96
CA HIS A 239 -8.36 -21.76 0.36
C HIS A 239 -9.84 -22.00 0.66
N GLY A 240 -10.09 -22.58 1.86
CA GLY A 240 -11.43 -22.94 2.32
C GLY A 240 -11.98 -24.25 1.76
N THR A 241 -11.16 -25.05 1.08
CA THR A 241 -11.53 -26.41 0.61
C THR A 241 -10.76 -27.47 1.37
N PRO A 242 -11.17 -28.77 1.26
CA PRO A 242 -10.41 -29.88 1.85
C PRO A 242 -9.00 -30.03 1.30
N GLU A 243 -8.72 -29.49 0.10
CA GLU A 243 -7.44 -29.52 -0.59
C GLU A 243 -6.61 -28.25 -0.32
N GLU A 244 -6.94 -27.50 0.73
CA GLU A 244 -6.18 -26.30 1.12
C GLU A 244 -4.73 -26.65 1.44
N GLU A 245 -3.82 -25.93 0.78
CA GLU A 245 -2.37 -26.11 0.95
C GLU A 245 -1.67 -24.77 1.19
N LYS A 246 -0.73 -24.76 2.13
CA LYS A 246 0.14 -23.62 2.42
C LYS A 246 1.29 -23.55 1.44
N LEU A 247 1.53 -22.38 0.89
CA LEU A 247 2.68 -22.14 0.01
C LEU A 247 3.89 -21.68 0.85
N GLY A 248 4.97 -22.45 0.77
CA GLY A 248 6.27 -22.08 1.31
C GLY A 248 7.13 -21.31 0.29
N GLU A 249 8.33 -21.80 0.01
CA GLU A 249 9.19 -21.26 -1.06
C GLU A 249 8.74 -21.80 -2.42
N ILE A 250 8.51 -20.90 -3.37
CA ILE A 250 8.06 -21.22 -4.73
C ILE A 250 8.81 -20.38 -5.76
N THR A 251 8.90 -20.89 -6.99
CA THR A 251 9.46 -20.16 -8.13
C THR A 251 8.45 -19.19 -8.75
N VAL A 252 8.96 -18.24 -9.55
CA VAL A 252 8.12 -17.34 -10.37
C VAL A 252 7.16 -18.12 -11.27
N GLU A 253 7.62 -19.22 -11.88
CA GLU A 253 6.81 -20.05 -12.77
C GLU A 253 5.65 -20.71 -12.02
N GLN A 254 5.91 -21.27 -10.83
CA GLN A 254 4.86 -21.84 -9.98
C GLN A 254 3.86 -20.77 -9.55
N ALA A 255 4.37 -19.60 -9.15
CA ALA A 255 3.52 -18.49 -8.76
C ALA A 255 2.58 -18.03 -9.90
N LYS A 256 3.09 -17.94 -11.13
CA LYS A 256 2.29 -17.62 -12.33
C LYS A 256 1.23 -18.68 -12.60
N ALA A 257 1.57 -19.95 -12.51
CA ALA A 257 0.61 -21.04 -12.69
C ALA A 257 -0.57 -20.93 -11.70
N TYR A 258 -0.29 -20.74 -10.41
CA TYR A 258 -1.33 -20.54 -9.40
C TYR A 258 -2.20 -19.28 -9.62
N MET A 259 -1.63 -18.23 -10.21
CA MET A 259 -2.41 -17.04 -10.58
C MET A 259 -3.35 -17.33 -11.76
N GLU A 260 -2.89 -18.07 -12.78
CA GLU A 260 -3.69 -18.47 -13.96
C GLU A 260 -4.81 -19.44 -13.56
N GLU A 261 -4.56 -20.34 -12.63
CA GLU A 261 -5.54 -21.27 -12.05
C GLU A 261 -6.61 -20.58 -11.18
N GLY A 262 -6.39 -19.29 -10.83
CA GLY A 262 -7.39 -18.47 -10.13
C GLY A 262 -7.49 -18.73 -8.62
N HIS A 263 -6.43 -19.25 -7.98
CA HIS A 263 -6.43 -19.56 -6.54
C HIS A 263 -6.56 -18.33 -5.64
N PHE A 264 -6.31 -17.11 -6.14
CA PHE A 264 -6.21 -15.91 -5.32
C PHE A 264 -7.38 -14.95 -5.51
N GLY A 265 -7.97 -14.52 -4.40
CA GLY A 265 -9.04 -13.52 -4.42
C GLY A 265 -8.56 -12.19 -5.02
N VAL A 266 -9.29 -11.73 -6.05
CA VAL A 266 -8.95 -10.59 -6.91
C VAL A 266 -8.66 -9.29 -6.15
N TYR A 267 -9.36 -9.05 -5.04
CA TYR A 267 -9.25 -7.80 -4.28
C TYR A 267 -8.29 -7.87 -3.07
N ASN A 268 -7.78 -9.06 -2.73
CA ASN A 268 -6.99 -9.26 -1.52
C ASN A 268 -5.61 -9.86 -1.79
N MET A 269 -5.54 -11.14 -2.16
CA MET A 269 -4.27 -11.85 -2.30
C MET A 269 -3.66 -11.69 -3.69
N TYR A 270 -4.48 -11.65 -4.74
CA TYR A 270 -3.99 -11.52 -6.11
C TYR A 270 -3.07 -10.30 -6.33
N PRO A 271 -3.41 -9.06 -5.87
CA PRO A 271 -2.51 -7.91 -6.05
C PRO A 271 -1.14 -8.10 -5.38
N LYS A 272 -1.10 -8.73 -4.20
CA LYS A 272 0.14 -9.01 -3.47
C LYS A 272 1.01 -9.99 -4.22
N PHE A 273 0.38 -11.05 -4.70
CA PHE A 273 1.05 -12.11 -5.43
C PHE A 273 1.59 -11.60 -6.77
N LYS A 274 0.76 -10.88 -7.53
CA LYS A 274 1.15 -10.27 -8.80
C LYS A 274 2.32 -9.28 -8.63
N ALA A 275 2.23 -8.35 -7.67
CA ALA A 275 3.31 -7.41 -7.40
C ALA A 275 4.62 -8.11 -7.01
N SER A 276 4.53 -9.21 -6.25
CA SER A 276 5.69 -10.01 -5.85
C SER A 276 6.34 -10.70 -7.05
N VAL A 277 5.55 -11.33 -7.90
CA VAL A 277 6.01 -12.01 -9.12
C VAL A 277 6.69 -11.03 -10.08
N GLU A 278 6.02 -9.92 -10.38
CA GLU A 278 6.55 -8.88 -11.27
C GLU A 278 7.87 -8.29 -10.76
N PHE A 279 8.00 -8.07 -9.45
CA PHE A 279 9.22 -7.56 -8.84
C PHE A 279 10.39 -8.56 -8.96
N VAL A 280 10.14 -9.83 -8.63
CA VAL A 280 11.18 -10.87 -8.63
C VAL A 280 11.67 -11.16 -10.06
N GLU A 281 10.75 -11.24 -11.02
CA GLU A 281 11.07 -11.55 -12.42
C GLU A 281 12.01 -10.53 -13.08
N LYS A 282 11.97 -9.27 -12.64
CA LYS A 282 12.75 -8.17 -13.26
C LYS A 282 14.26 -8.28 -13.05
N ARG A 283 14.73 -8.98 -12.01
CA ARG A 283 16.17 -9.10 -11.73
C ARG A 283 16.46 -10.37 -10.93
N ALA A 284 17.39 -11.16 -11.41
CA ALA A 284 17.89 -12.34 -10.68
C ALA A 284 18.43 -11.96 -9.29
N GLY A 285 18.17 -12.81 -8.31
CA GLY A 285 18.63 -12.63 -6.93
C GLY A 285 17.70 -11.77 -6.07
N ARG A 286 16.58 -11.26 -6.61
CA ARG A 286 15.49 -10.67 -5.84
C ARG A 286 14.66 -11.76 -5.19
N SER A 287 14.00 -11.40 -4.08
CA SER A 287 12.98 -12.23 -3.45
C SER A 287 11.81 -11.39 -2.97
N ALA A 288 10.64 -11.98 -2.96
CA ALA A 288 9.46 -11.38 -2.35
C ALA A 288 8.92 -12.33 -1.27
N ILE A 289 8.49 -11.76 -0.15
CA ILE A 289 7.96 -12.49 1.00
C ILE A 289 6.58 -11.94 1.34
N ILE A 290 5.60 -12.82 1.43
CA ILE A 290 4.24 -12.51 1.90
C ILE A 290 4.05 -13.22 3.23
N THR A 291 3.88 -12.46 4.32
CA THR A 291 3.76 -13.03 5.66
C THR A 291 3.00 -12.09 6.61
N SER A 292 2.75 -12.55 7.83
CA SER A 292 2.24 -11.72 8.92
C SER A 292 3.36 -10.88 9.55
N GLN A 293 2.96 -9.89 10.34
CA GLN A 293 3.88 -9.03 11.08
C GLN A 293 4.72 -9.82 12.10
N ASP A 294 4.15 -10.86 12.71
CA ASP A 294 4.80 -11.66 13.74
C ASP A 294 5.90 -12.55 13.17
N ASN A 295 5.84 -12.86 11.88
CA ASN A 295 6.75 -13.78 11.20
C ASN A 295 7.77 -13.07 10.27
N VAL A 296 7.97 -11.76 10.42
CA VAL A 296 8.88 -10.98 9.55
C VAL A 296 10.28 -11.56 9.53
N MET A 297 10.87 -11.77 10.70
CA MET A 297 12.26 -12.26 10.79
C MET A 297 12.42 -13.72 10.38
N ASP A 298 11.43 -14.54 10.69
CA ASP A 298 11.41 -15.94 10.26
C ASP A 298 11.21 -16.04 8.73
N GLY A 299 10.41 -15.15 8.15
CA GLY A 299 10.28 -15.01 6.70
C GLY A 299 11.61 -14.64 6.02
N VAL A 300 12.33 -13.67 6.55
CA VAL A 300 13.65 -13.26 6.01
C VAL A 300 14.68 -14.36 6.15
N LYS A 301 14.61 -15.17 7.21
CA LYS A 301 15.45 -16.37 7.40
C LYS A 301 15.02 -17.57 6.55
N GLY A 302 13.89 -17.48 5.85
CA GLY A 302 13.39 -18.56 5.01
C GLY A 302 12.64 -19.68 5.75
N THR A 303 12.22 -19.45 7.00
CA THR A 303 11.55 -20.46 7.84
C THR A 303 10.04 -20.24 7.99
N ALA A 304 9.52 -19.10 7.55
CA ALA A 304 8.10 -18.78 7.56
C ALA A 304 7.72 -17.93 6.32
N GLY A 305 6.41 -17.73 6.13
CA GLY A 305 5.90 -16.96 5.00
C GLY A 305 5.83 -17.73 3.69
N THR A 306 5.29 -17.08 2.67
CA THR A 306 5.39 -17.51 1.27
C THR A 306 6.48 -16.70 0.60
N ILE A 307 7.48 -17.37 0.08
CA ILE A 307 8.68 -16.77 -0.50
C ILE A 307 8.69 -17.05 -2.00
N ILE A 308 8.77 -16.01 -2.80
CA ILE A 308 8.87 -16.10 -4.26
C ILE A 308 10.29 -15.72 -4.68
N LYS A 309 10.94 -16.61 -5.46
CA LYS A 309 12.32 -16.43 -5.95
C LYS A 309 12.44 -16.73 -7.45
#